data_83ae8d1987fe18b1b6267f890aadb169
#
_entry.id   83ae8d1987fe18b1b6267f890aadb169
#
_cell.length_a   1.000
_cell.length_b   1.000
_cell.length_c   1.000
_cell.angle_alpha   90.00
_cell.angle_beta   90.00
_cell.angle_gamma   90.00
#
_symmetry.space_group_name_H-M   'P 1'
#
loop_
_entity.id
_entity.type
_entity.pdbx_description
1 polymer ?
#
loop_
_entity_poly.entity_id
_entity_poly.type
_entity_poly.pdbx_seq_one_letter_code
_entity_poly.pdbx_strand_id
1 'polypeptide(L)' 'MKYQIKSEKEYHQTMVQVYDLMNKGEHTLSEDELSKLSVMAEAADKYENEVLGLGVLKKP' A
#
# COMPACT_ATOMS: atom_id res chain seq x y z
N MET A 1 1.19 -11.94 9.78
CA MET A 1 -0.08 -11.89 9.10
C MET A 1 0.02 -11.06 7.83
N LYS A 2 -0.58 -11.52 6.77
CA LYS A 2 -0.46 -10.81 5.51
C LYS A 2 -1.67 -9.95 5.25
N TYR A 3 -1.41 -8.77 4.75
CA TYR A 3 -2.46 -7.87 4.32
C TYR A 3 -2.70 -8.10 2.83
N GLN A 4 -3.94 -8.34 2.47
CA GLN A 4 -4.28 -8.60 1.07
C GLN A 4 -5.37 -7.67 0.61
N ILE A 5 -5.21 -7.19 -0.61
CA ILE A 5 -6.22 -6.36 -1.26
C ILE A 5 -6.94 -7.22 -2.26
N LYS A 6 -8.25 -7.34 -2.09
CA LYS A 6 -9.03 -8.25 -2.93
C LYS A 6 -9.93 -7.55 -3.93
N SER A 7 -10.11 -6.26 -3.79
CA SER A 7 -10.98 -5.53 -4.70
C SER A 7 -10.44 -4.13 -4.90
N GLU A 8 -10.93 -3.49 -5.94
CA GLU A 8 -10.53 -2.13 -6.21
C GLU A 8 -10.93 -1.19 -5.08
N LYS A 9 -12.08 -1.47 -4.48
CA LYS A 9 -12.51 -0.66 -3.36
C LYS A 9 -11.53 -0.76 -2.21
N GLU A 10 -11.08 -1.97 -1.91
CA GLU A 10 -10.11 -2.16 -0.85
C GLU A 10 -8.79 -1.50 -1.20
N TYR A 11 -8.41 -1.54 -2.46
CA TYR A 11 -7.21 -0.89 -2.90
C TYR A 11 -7.29 0.62 -2.64
N HIS A 12 -8.41 1.21 -3.00
CA HIS A 12 -8.61 2.64 -2.78
C HIS A 12 -8.53 2.98 -1.30
N GLN A 13 -9.18 2.19 -0.47
CA GLN A 13 -9.17 2.43 0.97
C GLN A 13 -7.76 2.31 1.52
N THR A 14 -7.03 1.33 1.03
CA THR A 14 -5.66 1.14 1.47
C THR A 14 -4.80 2.33 1.09
N MET A 15 -4.96 2.82 -0.13
CA MET A 15 -4.16 3.96 -0.56
C MET A 15 -4.46 5.21 0.23
N VAL A 16 -5.73 5.40 0.58
CA VAL A 16 -6.09 6.54 1.42
C VAL A 16 -5.36 6.46 2.75
N GLN A 17 -5.32 5.28 3.34
CA GLN A 17 -4.62 5.12 4.61
C GLN A 17 -3.13 5.32 4.45
N VAL A 18 -2.57 4.81 3.37
CA VAL A 18 -1.13 4.99 3.13
C VAL A 18 -0.80 6.47 3.02
N TYR A 19 -1.58 7.20 2.23
CA TYR A 19 -1.34 8.62 2.08
C TYR A 19 -1.50 9.36 3.40
N ASP A 20 -2.50 8.96 4.19
CA ASP A 20 -2.72 9.60 5.47
C ASP A 20 -1.52 9.40 6.39
N LEU A 21 -0.99 8.20 6.43
CA LEU A 21 0.18 7.93 7.25
C LEU A 21 1.40 8.70 6.75
N MET A 22 1.55 8.77 5.44
CA MET A 22 2.67 9.51 4.88
C MET A 22 2.57 11.00 5.19
N ASN A 23 1.35 11.51 5.21
CA ASN A 23 1.15 12.93 5.55
C ASN A 23 1.54 13.25 6.97
N LYS A 24 1.41 12.27 7.86
CA LYS A 24 1.82 12.49 9.24
C LYS A 24 3.32 12.64 9.39
N GLY A 25 4.06 12.08 8.45
CA GLY A 25 5.49 12.12 8.53
C GLY A 25 6.05 10.96 9.33
N GLU A 26 7.17 10.42 8.85
CA GLU A 26 7.74 9.23 9.48
C GLU A 26 8.15 9.47 10.92
N HIS A 27 8.50 10.71 11.23
CA HIS A 27 8.97 11.03 12.57
C HIS A 27 7.89 10.90 13.64
N THR A 28 6.63 11.02 13.22
CA THR A 28 5.54 10.99 14.17
C THR A 28 4.84 9.66 14.22
N LEU A 29 5.25 8.71 13.41
CA LEU A 29 4.62 7.40 13.38
C LEU A 29 5.24 6.48 14.41
N SER A 30 4.38 5.71 15.07
CA SER A 30 4.86 4.67 15.98
C SER A 30 5.38 3.49 15.18
N GLU A 31 6.02 2.56 15.85
CA GLU A 31 6.49 1.35 15.18
C GLU A 31 5.35 0.57 14.56
N ASP A 32 4.23 0.52 15.25
CA ASP A 32 3.06 -0.17 14.71
C ASP A 32 2.58 0.49 13.45
N GLU A 33 2.56 1.81 13.45
CA GLU A 33 2.10 2.54 12.27
C GLU A 33 3.07 2.39 11.11
N LEU A 34 4.36 2.36 11.41
CA LEU A 34 5.34 2.15 10.36
C LEU A 34 5.22 0.76 9.76
N SER A 35 5.00 -0.24 10.60
CA SER A 35 4.78 -1.59 10.12
C SER A 35 3.55 -1.66 9.24
N LYS A 36 2.46 -1.04 9.67
CA LYS A 36 1.25 -1.00 8.89
C LYS A 36 1.48 -0.35 7.55
N LEU A 37 2.15 0.77 7.57
CA LEU A 37 2.42 1.49 6.33
C LEU A 37 3.19 0.60 5.35
N SER A 38 4.20 -0.07 5.86
CA SER A 38 5.02 -0.93 5.01
C SER A 38 4.19 -2.07 4.42
N VAL A 39 3.38 -2.72 5.25
CA VAL A 39 2.57 -3.83 4.79
C VAL A 39 1.52 -3.38 3.78
N MET A 40 0.88 -2.27 4.05
CA MET A 40 -0.16 -1.78 3.15
C MET A 40 0.43 -1.29 1.84
N ALA A 41 1.58 -0.63 1.91
CA ALA A 41 2.23 -0.18 0.68
C ALA A 41 2.65 -1.36 -0.18
N GLU A 42 3.14 -2.40 0.46
CA GLU A 42 3.54 -3.60 -0.25
C GLU A 42 2.35 -4.28 -0.90
N ALA A 43 1.25 -4.37 -0.17
CA ALA A 43 0.05 -5.00 -0.71
C ALA A 43 -0.51 -4.19 -1.87
N ALA A 44 -0.48 -2.87 -1.75
CA ALA A 44 -0.97 -2.03 -2.84
C ALA A 44 -0.10 -2.18 -4.08
N ASP A 45 1.20 -2.25 -3.87
CA ASP A 45 2.11 -2.43 -5.00
C ASP A 45 1.85 -3.75 -5.70
N LYS A 46 1.65 -4.80 -4.93
CA LYS A 46 1.37 -6.10 -5.49
C LYS A 46 0.06 -6.09 -6.26
N TYR A 47 -0.96 -5.46 -5.70
CA TYR A 47 -2.25 -5.38 -6.37
C TYR A 47 -2.11 -4.64 -7.69
N GLU A 48 -1.36 -3.57 -7.70
CA GLU A 48 -1.13 -2.81 -8.92
C GLU A 48 -0.46 -3.66 -9.99
N ASN A 49 0.52 -4.44 -9.58
CA ASN A 49 1.25 -5.27 -10.53
C ASN A 49 0.39 -6.40 -11.07
N GLU A 50 -0.36 -7.05 -10.19
CA GLU A 50 -1.07 -8.26 -10.58
C GLU A 50 -2.43 -7.99 -11.17
N VAL A 51 -3.11 -6.99 -10.69
CA VAL A 51 -4.48 -6.73 -11.11
C VAL A 51 -4.54 -5.61 -12.12
N LEU A 52 -3.89 -4.50 -11.82
CA LEU A 52 -3.93 -3.34 -12.70
C LEU A 52 -2.87 -3.41 -13.79
N GLY A 53 -1.89 -4.25 -13.63
CA GLY A 53 -0.89 -4.43 -14.63
C GLY A 53 0.09 -3.30 -14.77
N LEU A 54 0.15 -2.41 -13.80
CA LEU A 54 1.03 -1.25 -13.90
C LEU A 54 2.50 -1.63 -13.85
N GLY A 55 2.80 -2.70 -13.12
CA GLY A 55 4.18 -3.13 -13.01
C GLY A 55 4.74 -3.70 -14.29
N VAL A 56 3.87 -4.14 -15.18
CA VAL A 56 4.30 -4.74 -16.43
C VAL A 56 5.08 -3.74 -17.27
N LEU A 57 4.77 -2.49 -17.12
CA LEU A 57 5.40 -1.46 -17.95
C LEU A 57 6.89 -1.33 -17.70
N LYS A 58 7.35 -1.85 -16.60
CA LYS A 58 8.76 -1.77 -16.28
C LYS A 58 9.59 -2.71 -17.07
N LYS A 59 8.96 -3.65 -17.68
CA LYS A 59 9.71 -4.65 -18.41
C LYS A 59 10.35 -4.06 -19.62
N PRO A 60 11.58 -4.28 -19.80
CA PRO A 60 12.23 -3.87 -21.02
C PRO A 60 11.81 -4.76 -22.18
#